data_9ac85b2180af49983572285ecaf62cce
#
_entry.id   9ac85b2180af49983572285ecaf62cce
#
_cell.length_a   1.000
_cell.length_b   1.000
_cell.length_c   1.000
_cell.angle_alpha   90.00
_cell.angle_beta   90.00
_cell.angle_gamma   90.00
#
_symmetry.space_group_name_H-M   'P 1'
#
loop_
_entity.id
_entity.type
_entity.pdbx_description
1 polymer ?
#
loop_
_entity_poly.entity_id
_entity_poly.type
_entity_poly.pdbx_seq_one_letter_code
_entity_poly.pdbx_strand_id
1 'polypeptide(L)'
;RVRRVRTALGYTQENVAEQLNISHSHYCNFEKGKRMLSIDALIELAALLHLSLDFMLMGQEPQNDIIRHKVRSMIEFMTAIEKEL
;
A
#
# COMPACT_ATOMS: atom_id res chain seq x y z
N ARG A 1 -1.72 -9.57 -6.04
CA ARG A 1 -0.52 -8.74 -5.90
C ARG A 1 -0.17 -8.51 -4.44
N VAL A 2 -0.97 -7.72 -3.75
CA VAL A 2 -0.76 -7.48 -2.31
C VAL A 2 -0.88 -8.80 -1.55
N ARG A 3 -1.91 -9.57 -1.87
CA ARG A 3 -2.14 -10.87 -1.25
C ARG A 3 -0.96 -11.82 -1.44
N ARG A 4 -0.39 -11.84 -2.63
CA ARG A 4 0.74 -12.72 -2.93
C ARG A 4 1.96 -12.36 -2.08
N VAL A 5 2.29 -11.07 -2.01
CA VAL A 5 3.41 -10.60 -1.20
C VAL A 5 3.15 -10.84 0.28
N ARG A 6 1.95 -10.52 0.74
CA ARG A 6 1.56 -10.75 2.13
C ARG A 6 1.75 -12.21 2.53
N THR A 7 1.25 -13.11 1.69
CA THR A 7 1.35 -14.54 1.95
C THR A 7 2.80 -15.01 1.95
N ALA A 8 3.58 -14.51 1.00
CA ALA A 8 5.00 -14.86 0.89
C ALA A 8 5.79 -14.43 2.12
N LEU A 9 5.39 -13.33 2.75
CA LEU A 9 6.03 -12.84 3.97
C LEU A 9 5.48 -13.50 5.24
N GLY A 10 4.47 -14.35 5.11
CA GLY A 10 3.91 -15.07 6.25
C GLY A 10 2.88 -14.29 7.06
N TYR A 11 2.37 -13.18 6.55
CA TYR A 11 1.35 -12.42 7.24
C TYR A 11 -0.05 -12.93 6.89
N THR A 12 -0.92 -12.98 7.91
CA THR A 12 -2.34 -13.26 7.69
C THR A 12 -3.07 -11.94 7.42
N GLN A 13 -4.29 -12.03 6.88
CA GLN A 13 -5.12 -10.84 6.70
C GLN A 13 -5.39 -10.15 8.04
N GLU A 14 -5.61 -10.94 9.08
CA GLU A 14 -5.87 -10.40 10.42
C GLU A 14 -4.64 -9.64 10.95
N ASN A 15 -3.45 -10.20 10.77
CA ASN A 15 -2.22 -9.53 11.20
C ASN A 15 -2.07 -8.17 10.54
N VAL A 16 -2.28 -8.13 9.22
CA VAL A 16 -2.13 -6.87 8.49
C VAL A 16 -3.19 -5.86 8.89
N ALA A 17 -4.44 -6.29 9.01
CA ALA A 17 -5.53 -5.40 9.43
C ALA A 17 -5.22 -4.80 10.80
N GLU A 18 -4.72 -5.60 11.72
CA GLU A 18 -4.34 -5.15 13.04
C GLU A 18 -3.21 -4.12 12.98
N GLN A 19 -2.20 -4.36 12.16
CA GLN A 19 -1.10 -3.44 11.98
C GLN A 19 -1.54 -2.11 11.38
N LEU A 20 -2.52 -2.15 10.49
CA LEU A 20 -3.08 -0.96 9.87
C LEU A 20 -4.16 -0.29 10.71
N ASN A 21 -4.53 -0.91 11.83
CA ASN A 21 -5.57 -0.41 12.72
C ASN A 21 -6.91 -0.26 12.01
N ILE A 22 -7.27 -1.24 11.19
CA ILE A 22 -8.54 -1.30 10.50
C ILE A 22 -9.19 -2.65 10.76
N SER A 23 -10.48 -2.78 10.43
CA SER A 23 -11.18 -4.04 10.63
C SER A 23 -10.69 -5.10 9.64
N HIS A 24 -10.78 -6.36 10.04
CA HIS A 24 -10.46 -7.48 9.15
C HIS A 24 -11.34 -7.45 7.89
N SER A 25 -12.61 -7.16 8.08
CA SER A 25 -13.54 -7.07 6.95
C SER A 25 -13.15 -5.99 5.95
N HIS A 26 -12.74 -4.82 6.44
CA HIS A 26 -12.29 -3.73 5.59
C HIS A 26 -11.06 -4.15 4.79
N TYR A 27 -10.09 -4.77 5.45
CA TYR A 27 -8.87 -5.20 4.76
C TYR A 27 -9.16 -6.29 3.73
N CYS A 28 -10.03 -7.26 4.07
CA CYS A 28 -10.43 -8.30 3.13
C CYS A 28 -11.06 -7.71 1.87
N ASN A 29 -11.93 -6.73 2.03
CA ASN A 29 -12.58 -6.08 0.90
C ASN A 29 -11.57 -5.29 0.04
N PHE A 30 -10.55 -4.75 0.68
CA PHE A 30 -9.46 -4.11 -0.06
C PHE A 30 -8.73 -5.13 -0.95
N GLU A 31 -8.37 -6.30 -0.42
CA GLU A 31 -7.69 -7.33 -1.21
C GLU A 31 -8.54 -7.84 -2.36
N LYS A 32 -9.86 -7.84 -2.17
CA LYS A 32 -10.80 -8.27 -3.22
C LYS A 32 -11.07 -7.18 -4.26
N GLY A 33 -10.54 -5.99 -4.05
CA GLY A 33 -10.76 -4.86 -4.94
C GLY A 33 -12.10 -4.17 -4.76
N LYS A 34 -12.81 -4.45 -3.65
CA LYS A 34 -14.13 -3.87 -3.38
C LYS A 34 -14.07 -2.55 -2.62
N ARG A 35 -13.00 -2.29 -1.91
CA ARG A 35 -12.81 -1.05 -1.14
C ARG A 35 -11.36 -0.60 -1.23
N MET A 36 -11.20 0.72 -1.12
CA MET A 36 -9.86 1.30 -1.04
C MET A 36 -9.51 1.58 0.41
N LEU A 37 -8.22 1.60 0.71
CA LEU A 37 -7.72 2.04 2.00
C LEU A 37 -7.43 3.54 1.95
N SER A 38 -7.38 4.18 3.12
CA SER A 38 -6.92 5.55 3.20
C SER A 38 -5.47 5.63 2.73
N ILE A 39 -5.03 6.83 2.37
CA ILE A 39 -3.65 7.00 1.92
C ILE A 39 -2.68 6.65 3.03
N ASP A 40 -3.01 6.97 4.29
CA ASP A 40 -2.18 6.63 5.43
C ASP A 40 -2.05 5.11 5.58
N ALA A 41 -3.15 4.39 5.45
CA ALA A 41 -3.14 2.93 5.54
C ALA A 41 -2.35 2.31 4.39
N LEU A 42 -2.44 2.88 3.19
CA LEU A 42 -1.68 2.40 2.04
C LEU A 42 -0.18 2.58 2.26
N ILE A 43 0.22 3.70 2.83
CA ILE A 43 1.63 3.96 3.15
C ILE A 43 2.14 2.95 4.16
N GLU A 44 1.37 2.71 5.22
CA GLU A 44 1.74 1.73 6.23
C GLU A 44 1.82 0.31 5.65
N LEU A 45 0.88 -0.03 4.80
CA LEU A 45 0.88 -1.34 4.14
C LEU A 45 2.09 -1.49 3.22
N ALA A 46 2.41 -0.45 2.46
CA ALA A 46 3.58 -0.46 1.58
C ALA A 46 4.85 -0.69 2.39
N ALA A 47 4.99 -0.02 3.53
CA ALA A 47 6.13 -0.19 4.41
C ALA A 47 6.18 -1.61 4.99
N LEU A 48 5.05 -2.12 5.43
CA LEU A 48 4.97 -3.46 6.02
C LEU A 48 5.35 -4.55 5.04
N LEU A 49 4.89 -4.44 3.81
CA LEU A 49 5.11 -5.45 2.77
C LEU A 49 6.28 -5.13 1.85
N HIS A 50 6.98 -4.03 2.10
CA HIS A 50 8.10 -3.57 1.27
C HIS A 50 7.69 -3.36 -0.20
N LEU A 51 6.49 -2.84 -0.40
CA LEU A 51 5.96 -2.54 -1.73
C LEU A 51 6.00 -1.05 -1.99
N SER A 52 6.08 -0.67 -3.26
CA SER A 52 5.94 0.74 -3.63
C SER A 52 4.47 1.11 -3.70
N LEU A 53 4.16 2.38 -3.43
CA LEU A 53 2.80 2.88 -3.60
C LEU A 53 2.38 2.83 -5.06
N ASP A 54 3.32 3.05 -5.98
CA ASP A 54 3.05 2.90 -7.41
C ASP A 54 2.46 1.52 -7.71
N PHE A 55 3.12 0.49 -7.21
CA PHE A 55 2.68 -0.88 -7.42
C PHE A 55 1.27 -1.11 -6.85
N MET A 56 1.00 -0.59 -5.66
CA MET A 56 -0.27 -0.81 -5.00
C MET A 56 -1.43 -0.08 -5.64
N LEU A 57 -1.21 1.14 -6.10
CA LEU A 57 -2.25 1.97 -6.69
C LEU A 57 -2.46 1.68 -8.17
N MET A 58 -1.39 1.41 -8.90
CA MET A 58 -1.42 1.23 -10.35
C MET A 58 -1.41 -0.23 -10.77
N GLY A 59 -1.03 -1.11 -9.85
CA GLY A 59 -0.84 -2.50 -10.18
C GLY A 59 0.38 -2.67 -11.05
N GLN A 60 0.31 -3.59 -12.00
CA GLN A 60 1.43 -3.88 -12.88
C GLN A 60 1.36 -3.13 -14.21
N GLU A 61 0.29 -2.38 -14.42
CA GLU A 61 0.07 -1.69 -15.67
C GLU A 61 -0.10 -0.20 -15.44
N PRO A 62 0.98 0.57 -15.44
CA PRO A 62 0.87 2.02 -15.29
C PRO A 62 0.31 2.61 -16.58
N GLN A 63 -1.00 2.73 -16.62
CA GLN A 63 -1.71 3.22 -17.80
C GLN A 63 -1.69 4.73 -17.90
N ASN A 64 -1.39 5.41 -16.82
CA ASN A 64 -1.44 6.86 -16.77
C ASN A 64 -0.17 7.41 -16.15
N ASP A 65 0.72 7.92 -16.99
CA ASP A 65 2.01 8.45 -16.57
C ASP A 65 1.87 9.64 -15.61
N ILE A 66 0.81 10.43 -15.77
CA ILE A 66 0.60 11.61 -14.92
C ILE A 66 0.32 11.19 -13.49
N ILE A 67 -0.58 10.23 -13.30
CA ILE A 67 -0.91 9.72 -11.97
C ILE A 67 0.31 9.06 -11.34
N ARG A 68 1.03 8.26 -12.11
CA ARG A 68 2.23 7.59 -11.66
C ARG A 68 3.28 8.60 -11.20
N HIS A 69 3.45 9.67 -11.96
CA HIS A 69 4.41 10.71 -11.61
C HIS A 69 4.03 11.40 -10.30
N LYS A 70 2.74 11.67 -10.09
CA LYS A 70 2.26 12.28 -8.85
C LYS A 70 2.50 11.40 -7.64
N VAL A 71 2.25 10.11 -7.77
CA VAL A 71 2.47 9.17 -6.67
C VAL A 71 3.97 9.10 -6.34
N ARG A 72 4.81 9.04 -7.35
CA ARG A 72 6.26 9.01 -7.16
C ARG A 72 6.76 10.28 -6.48
N SER A 73 6.26 11.43 -6.90
CA SER A 73 6.63 12.71 -6.28
C SER A 73 6.26 12.74 -4.80
N MET A 74 5.12 12.19 -4.46
CA MET A 74 4.66 12.10 -3.09
C MET A 74 5.60 11.23 -2.26
N ILE A 75 6.00 10.10 -2.80
CA ILE A 75 6.93 9.18 -2.12
C ILE A 75 8.28 9.86 -1.91
N GLU A 76 8.79 10.54 -2.91
CA GLU A 76 10.07 11.25 -2.81
C GLU A 76 10.02 12.34 -1.76
N PHE A 77 8.93 13.09 -1.72
CA PHE A 77 8.73 14.14 -0.73
C PHE A 77 8.76 13.58 0.69
N MET A 78 8.06 12.49 0.93
CA MET A 78 8.02 11.86 2.24
C MET A 78 9.37 11.29 2.64
N THR A 79 10.10 10.71 1.69
CA THR A 79 11.43 10.19 1.93
C THR A 79 12.41 11.32 2.30
N ALA A 80 12.29 12.45 1.62
CA ALA A 80 13.13 13.61 1.91
C ALA A 80 12.88 14.13 3.33
N ILE A 81 11.62 14.17 3.76
CA ILE A 81 11.27 14.59 5.11
C ILE A 81 11.87 13.64 6.14
N GLU A 82 11.79 12.36 5.92
CA GLU A 82 12.38 11.38 6.83
C GLU A 82 13.89 11.55 6.97
N LYS A 83 14.56 11.88 5.89
CA LYS A 83 16.00 12.07 5.91
C LYS A 83 16.43 13.32 6.69
N GLU A 84 15.56 14.30 6.75
CA GLU A 84 15.84 15.53 7.48
C GLU A 84 15.59 15.41 8.98
N LEU A 85 14.87 14.40 9.37
CA LEU A 85 14.59 14.12 10.75
C LEU A 85 15.68 13.26 11.37
#